data_00841611488b7cdf0bb9f5ceb163bae6
#
_entry.id   00841611488b7cdf0bb9f5ceb163bae6
#
_cell.length_a   1.000
_cell.length_b   1.000
_cell.length_c   1.000
_cell.angle_alpha   90.00
_cell.angle_beta   90.00
_cell.angle_gamma   90.00
#
_symmetry.space_group_name_H-M   'P 1'
#
loop_
_entity.id
_entity.type
_entity.pdbx_description
1 polymer ?
#
loop_
_entity_poly.entity_id
_entity_poly.type
_entity_poly.pdbx_seq_one_letter_code
_entity_poly.pdbx_strand_id
1 'polypeptide(L)'
;MAKEVECKVAIDPCLIASLPDVISRTLGDSPLTPVEKYDVYYGRKGKEAEFRIRKDGTTVVVTRKQKEERADGVEVNCEIEFHVSEGDVHAFFTSLGYIPLIEKRKVGSMWRDGNLTVELVHVKGLGDYLEMELLLADDANESELKNALNRLATLRLRFGVADLPLEGRYYNDMLRDIEK
;
A
#
# COMPACT_ATOMS: atom_id res chain seq x y z
N MET A 1 6.93 8.59 13.59
CA MET A 1 6.45 7.41 12.85
C MET A 1 4.94 7.55 12.70
N ALA A 2 4.33 7.00 11.68
CA ALA A 2 2.87 6.97 11.54
C ALA A 2 2.41 5.52 11.63
N LYS A 3 1.21 5.29 12.16
CA LYS A 3 0.59 3.97 12.16
C LYS A 3 -0.39 3.91 10.98
N GLU A 4 -0.19 2.96 10.08
CA GLU A 4 -1.12 2.68 8.98
C GLU A 4 -2.05 1.54 9.34
N VAL A 5 -3.32 1.70 9.00
CA VAL A 5 -4.32 0.63 8.99
C VAL A 5 -4.79 0.45 7.57
N GLU A 6 -4.39 -0.65 6.95
CA GLU A 6 -4.62 -0.92 5.53
C GLU A 6 -5.41 -2.22 5.35
N CYS A 7 -6.33 -2.22 4.41
CA CYS A 7 -6.90 -3.45 3.85
C CYS A 7 -6.88 -3.38 2.32
N LYS A 8 -6.65 -4.54 1.69
CA LYS A 8 -6.71 -4.67 0.24
C LYS A 8 -7.49 -5.90 -0.17
N VAL A 9 -8.14 -5.79 -1.33
CA VAL A 9 -8.89 -6.85 -1.98
C VAL A 9 -8.47 -6.95 -3.44
N ALA A 10 -8.33 -8.18 -3.94
CA ALA A 10 -8.16 -8.41 -5.36
C ALA A 10 -9.49 -8.12 -6.09
N ILE A 11 -9.41 -7.42 -7.21
CA ILE A 11 -10.59 -6.97 -7.97
C ILE A 11 -10.71 -7.77 -9.26
N ASP A 12 -11.86 -8.38 -9.46
CA ASP A 12 -12.19 -9.00 -10.73
C ASP A 12 -12.32 -7.95 -11.85
N PRO A 13 -11.83 -8.23 -13.07
CA PRO A 13 -11.94 -7.31 -14.21
C PRO A 13 -13.35 -6.79 -14.49
N CYS A 14 -14.40 -7.53 -14.16
CA CYS A 14 -15.77 -7.10 -14.35
C CYS A 14 -16.18 -5.93 -13.42
N LEU A 15 -15.54 -5.77 -12.26
CA LEU A 15 -15.81 -4.71 -11.29
C LEU A 15 -14.98 -3.44 -11.54
N ILE A 16 -13.84 -3.56 -12.21
CA ILE A 16 -12.88 -2.46 -12.41
C ILE A 16 -13.52 -1.24 -13.07
N ALA A 17 -14.36 -1.45 -14.06
CA ALA A 17 -14.95 -0.37 -14.83
C ALA A 17 -15.94 0.49 -14.02
N SER A 18 -16.60 -0.08 -13.02
CA SER A 18 -17.63 0.61 -12.21
C SER A 18 -17.09 1.22 -10.91
N LEU A 19 -16.00 0.68 -10.37
CA LEU A 19 -15.45 1.10 -9.08
C LEU A 19 -15.06 2.58 -9.02
N PRO A 20 -14.44 3.21 -10.02
CA PRO A 20 -14.08 4.63 -9.96
C PRO A 20 -15.28 5.54 -9.69
N ASP A 21 -16.42 5.28 -10.35
CA ASP A 21 -17.65 6.05 -10.15
C ASP A 21 -18.26 5.82 -8.76
N VAL A 22 -18.21 4.59 -8.27
CA VAL A 22 -18.70 4.23 -6.92
C VAL A 22 -17.84 4.90 -5.85
N ILE A 23 -16.51 4.85 -5.99
CA ILE A 23 -15.57 5.47 -5.05
C ILE A 23 -15.77 7.00 -5.04
N SER A 24 -15.79 7.64 -6.21
CA SER A 24 -15.96 9.09 -6.34
C SER A 24 -17.28 9.55 -5.73
N ARG A 25 -18.40 8.86 -6.00
CA ARG A 25 -19.69 9.17 -5.38
C ARG A 25 -19.69 8.97 -3.86
N THR A 26 -18.93 7.99 -3.37
CA THR A 26 -18.88 7.66 -1.93
C THR A 26 -18.03 8.67 -1.16
N LEU A 27 -16.93 9.13 -1.75
CA LEU A 27 -15.98 10.05 -1.13
C LEU A 27 -16.25 11.53 -1.47
N GLY A 28 -17.29 11.80 -2.28
CA GLY A 28 -17.70 13.17 -2.64
C GLY A 28 -16.63 13.89 -3.47
N ASP A 29 -16.26 15.11 -3.03
CA ASP A 29 -15.35 15.99 -3.77
C ASP A 29 -13.87 15.58 -3.68
N SER A 30 -13.56 14.38 -3.23
CA SER A 30 -12.17 13.88 -3.18
C SER A 30 -11.58 13.83 -4.59
N PRO A 31 -10.47 14.54 -4.85
CA PRO A 31 -9.89 14.58 -6.19
C PRO A 31 -9.33 13.21 -6.57
N LEU A 32 -9.64 12.79 -7.80
CA LEU A 32 -9.02 11.64 -8.43
C LEU A 32 -7.64 12.03 -8.94
N THR A 33 -6.61 11.33 -8.49
CA THR A 33 -5.22 11.54 -8.94
C THR A 33 -4.65 10.26 -9.55
N PRO A 34 -3.83 10.34 -10.62
CA PRO A 34 -3.16 9.17 -11.15
C PRO A 34 -2.13 8.63 -10.18
N VAL A 35 -1.97 7.30 -10.19
CA VAL A 35 -0.92 6.58 -9.46
C VAL A 35 0.05 5.96 -10.46
N GLU A 36 1.33 6.27 -10.31
CA GLU A 36 2.42 5.59 -11.00
C GLU A 36 3.59 5.45 -10.03
N LYS A 37 3.67 4.30 -9.38
CA LYS A 37 4.67 4.01 -8.35
C LYS A 37 5.59 2.88 -8.81
N TYR A 38 6.89 3.11 -8.71
CA TYR A 38 7.92 2.11 -8.92
C TYR A 38 8.70 1.89 -7.62
N ASP A 39 8.62 0.68 -7.10
CA ASP A 39 9.25 0.27 -5.87
C ASP A 39 10.37 -0.73 -6.15
N VAL A 40 11.52 -0.54 -5.52
CA VAL A 40 12.58 -1.54 -5.44
C VAL A 40 12.76 -1.93 -3.98
N TYR A 41 12.58 -3.20 -3.69
CA TYR A 41 12.73 -3.75 -2.35
C TYR A 41 14.16 -4.25 -2.15
N TYR A 42 14.77 -3.85 -1.06
CA TYR A 42 16.14 -4.14 -0.70
C TYR A 42 16.23 -5.05 0.52
N GLY A 43 17.18 -5.97 0.47
CA GLY A 43 17.55 -6.82 1.59
C GLY A 43 18.99 -7.29 1.48
N ARG A 44 19.41 -8.12 2.40
CA ARG A 44 20.73 -8.76 2.32
C ARG A 44 20.63 -10.07 1.56
N LYS A 45 21.73 -10.50 0.93
CA LYS A 45 21.79 -11.76 0.16
C LYS A 45 21.27 -12.94 0.99
N GLY A 46 20.24 -13.65 0.47
CA GLY A 46 19.62 -14.80 1.14
C GLY A 46 18.70 -14.43 2.30
N LYS A 47 18.33 -13.15 2.44
CA LYS A 47 17.38 -12.66 3.43
C LYS A 47 16.15 -12.07 2.74
N GLU A 48 15.10 -11.81 3.53
CA GLU A 48 13.93 -11.10 3.09
C GLU A 48 14.20 -9.60 2.87
N ALA A 49 13.27 -8.93 2.21
CA ALA A 49 13.32 -7.49 2.02
C ALA A 49 13.15 -6.77 3.36
N GLU A 50 14.02 -5.80 3.62
CA GLU A 50 14.04 -5.03 4.86
C GLU A 50 13.43 -3.63 4.70
N PHE A 51 13.52 -3.06 3.50
CA PHE A 51 12.98 -1.74 3.16
C PHE A 51 12.73 -1.62 1.66
N ARG A 52 12.01 -0.60 1.26
CA ARG A 52 11.80 -0.24 -0.16
C ARG A 52 12.33 1.15 -0.46
N ILE A 53 12.75 1.35 -1.70
CA ILE A 53 12.96 2.66 -2.31
C ILE A 53 11.87 2.82 -3.34
N ARG A 54 11.01 3.84 -3.18
CA ARG A 54 9.91 4.17 -4.08
C ARG A 54 10.24 5.38 -4.91
N LYS A 55 10.02 5.29 -6.21
CA LYS A 55 9.89 6.45 -7.09
C LYS A 55 8.41 6.69 -7.36
N ASP A 56 7.94 7.90 -7.05
CA ASP A 56 6.58 8.39 -7.29
C ASP A 56 6.69 9.74 -7.98
N GLY A 57 6.55 9.74 -9.32
CA GLY A 57 6.88 10.90 -10.15
C GLY A 57 8.35 11.32 -9.98
N THR A 58 8.58 12.53 -9.45
CA THR A 58 9.91 13.08 -9.16
C THR A 58 10.36 12.81 -7.72
N THR A 59 9.49 12.29 -6.87
CA THR A 59 9.78 12.05 -5.44
C THR A 59 10.40 10.67 -5.26
N VAL A 60 11.44 10.59 -4.44
CA VAL A 60 12.05 9.33 -4.00
C VAL A 60 11.88 9.21 -2.49
N VAL A 61 11.30 8.09 -2.07
CA VAL A 61 11.01 7.81 -0.65
C VAL A 61 11.61 6.47 -0.27
N VAL A 62 12.30 6.42 0.86
CA VAL A 62 12.74 5.18 1.48
C VAL A 62 11.80 4.87 2.62
N THR A 63 11.22 3.65 2.59
CA THR A 63 10.24 3.22 3.59
C THR A 63 10.68 1.89 4.21
N ARG A 64 10.65 1.81 5.51
CA ARG A 64 10.69 0.55 6.26
C ARG A 64 9.37 0.36 6.99
N LYS A 65 8.66 -0.75 6.65
CA LYS A 65 7.44 -1.16 7.33
C LYS A 65 7.76 -2.20 8.41
N GLN A 66 7.12 -2.04 9.57
CA GLN A 66 7.11 -3.05 10.63
C GLN A 66 5.66 -3.46 10.87
N LYS A 67 5.31 -4.69 10.49
CA LYS A 67 3.96 -5.21 10.62
C LYS A 67 3.66 -5.59 12.07
N GLU A 68 2.51 -5.16 12.58
CA GLU A 68 1.88 -5.76 13.75
C GLU A 68 1.10 -7.00 13.30
N GLU A 69 1.35 -8.17 13.92
CA GLU A 69 0.65 -9.40 13.54
C GLU A 69 -0.85 -9.31 13.84
N ARG A 70 -1.68 -9.56 12.82
CA ARG A 70 -3.14 -9.63 12.93
C ARG A 70 -3.68 -10.79 12.10
N ALA A 71 -4.73 -11.43 12.63
CA ALA A 71 -5.34 -12.60 12.01
C ALA A 71 -6.51 -12.29 11.05
N ASP A 72 -6.96 -11.03 10.97
CA ASP A 72 -8.19 -10.62 10.28
C ASP A 72 -7.98 -10.17 8.83
N GLY A 73 -6.75 -10.26 8.31
CA GLY A 73 -6.39 -9.85 6.94
C GLY A 73 -6.27 -8.32 6.76
N VAL A 74 -6.47 -7.54 7.82
CA VAL A 74 -6.15 -6.11 7.85
C VAL A 74 -4.71 -5.94 8.30
N GLU A 75 -3.95 -5.11 7.59
CA GLU A 75 -2.57 -4.80 7.94
C GLU A 75 -2.53 -3.57 8.87
N VAL A 76 -1.80 -3.69 9.96
CA VAL A 76 -1.42 -2.57 10.81
C VAL A 76 0.09 -2.48 10.78
N ASN A 77 0.63 -1.36 10.30
CA ASN A 77 2.05 -1.16 10.11
C ASN A 77 2.53 0.09 10.83
N CYS A 78 3.70 0.00 11.46
CA CYS A 78 4.49 1.19 11.81
C CYS A 78 5.45 1.48 10.67
N GLU A 79 5.43 2.71 10.15
CA GLU A 79 6.30 3.11 9.05
C GLU A 79 7.36 4.10 9.49
N ILE A 80 8.58 3.86 9.01
CA ILE A 80 9.68 4.82 9.05
C ILE A 80 9.94 5.23 7.62
N GLU A 81 9.69 6.50 7.32
CA GLU A 81 9.89 7.07 5.98
C GLU A 81 10.80 8.28 6.01
N PHE A 82 11.57 8.43 4.94
CA PHE A 82 12.24 9.69 4.65
C PHE A 82 12.31 9.94 3.14
N HIS A 83 12.24 11.22 2.77
CA HIS A 83 12.33 11.66 1.40
C HIS A 83 13.79 11.92 1.04
N VAL A 84 14.17 11.47 -0.17
CA VAL A 84 15.49 11.73 -0.71
C VAL A 84 15.42 12.94 -1.63
N SER A 85 16.07 14.03 -1.26
CA SER A 85 16.11 15.25 -2.06
C SER A 85 17.28 15.29 -3.03
N GLU A 86 18.40 14.65 -2.69
CA GLU A 86 19.63 14.64 -3.47
C GLU A 86 20.41 13.32 -3.30
N GLY A 87 21.24 13.00 -4.29
CA GLY A 87 22.16 11.86 -4.26
C GLY A 87 21.57 10.56 -4.82
N ASP A 88 22.44 9.58 -4.95
CA ASP A 88 22.10 8.24 -5.42
C ASP A 88 21.83 7.32 -4.22
N VAL A 89 20.56 7.22 -3.85
CA VAL A 89 20.12 6.39 -2.74
C VAL A 89 20.36 4.89 -2.98
N HIS A 90 20.28 4.45 -4.26
CA HIS A 90 20.53 3.07 -4.62
C HIS A 90 22.02 2.71 -4.44
N ALA A 91 22.93 3.56 -4.95
CA ALA A 91 24.37 3.38 -4.73
C ALA A 91 24.73 3.42 -3.26
N PHE A 92 24.09 4.30 -2.47
CA PHE A 92 24.33 4.37 -1.03
C PHE A 92 24.03 3.04 -0.33
N PHE A 93 22.82 2.49 -0.49
CA PHE A 93 22.46 1.23 0.15
C PHE A 93 23.23 0.03 -0.38
N THR A 94 23.57 0.02 -1.67
CA THR A 94 24.42 -1.02 -2.27
C THR A 94 25.81 -1.00 -1.64
N SER A 95 26.38 0.17 -1.37
CA SER A 95 27.69 0.31 -0.70
C SER A 95 27.68 -0.26 0.74
N LEU A 96 26.51 -0.31 1.37
CA LEU A 96 26.28 -0.93 2.69
C LEU A 96 26.00 -2.44 2.63
N GLY A 97 26.07 -3.06 1.44
CA GLY A 97 25.87 -4.49 1.24
C GLY A 97 24.40 -4.92 1.09
N TYR A 98 23.50 -3.98 0.84
CA TYR A 98 22.15 -4.30 0.43
C TYR A 98 22.07 -4.54 -1.08
N ILE A 99 21.20 -5.44 -1.49
CA ILE A 99 20.95 -5.75 -2.90
C ILE A 99 19.48 -5.59 -3.22
N PRO A 100 19.12 -5.19 -4.47
CA PRO A 100 17.75 -5.23 -4.92
C PRO A 100 17.29 -6.69 -5.01
N LEU A 101 16.11 -6.97 -4.48
CA LEU A 101 15.52 -8.32 -4.43
C LEU A 101 14.29 -8.43 -5.31
N ILE A 102 13.40 -7.43 -5.28
CA ILE A 102 12.11 -7.45 -5.98
C ILE A 102 11.81 -6.05 -6.47
N GLU A 103 11.26 -5.97 -7.69
CA GLU A 103 10.72 -4.75 -8.26
C GLU A 103 9.19 -4.84 -8.31
N LYS A 104 8.51 -3.74 -7.98
CA LYS A 104 7.06 -3.63 -8.09
C LYS A 104 6.68 -2.37 -8.86
N ARG A 105 5.80 -2.54 -9.84
CA ARG A 105 5.16 -1.42 -10.54
C ARG A 105 3.67 -1.43 -10.24
N LYS A 106 3.16 -0.24 -9.90
CA LYS A 106 1.76 -0.01 -9.54
C LYS A 106 1.25 1.21 -10.28
N VAL A 107 0.19 1.03 -11.07
CA VAL A 107 -0.44 2.10 -11.86
C VAL A 107 -1.94 2.11 -11.62
N GLY A 108 -2.58 3.26 -11.62
CA GLY A 108 -4.02 3.37 -11.43
C GLY A 108 -4.48 4.74 -10.98
N SER A 109 -5.43 4.76 -10.06
CA SER A 109 -6.07 5.97 -9.56
C SER A 109 -6.12 5.97 -8.03
N MET A 110 -6.07 7.18 -7.46
CA MET A 110 -6.09 7.40 -6.02
C MET A 110 -7.08 8.52 -5.66
N TRP A 111 -7.77 8.34 -4.55
CA TRP A 111 -8.61 9.32 -3.89
C TRP A 111 -8.10 9.56 -2.47
N ARG A 112 -8.15 10.81 -2.00
CA ARG A 112 -7.79 11.18 -0.63
C ARG A 112 -8.91 11.94 0.04
N ASP A 113 -9.26 11.53 1.25
CA ASP A 113 -10.24 12.19 2.12
C ASP A 113 -9.69 12.26 3.55
N GLY A 114 -9.10 13.40 3.90
CA GLY A 114 -8.40 13.58 5.17
C GLY A 114 -7.25 12.59 5.33
N ASN A 115 -7.36 11.71 6.32
CA ASN A 115 -6.37 10.65 6.60
C ASN A 115 -6.65 9.33 5.87
N LEU A 116 -7.69 9.28 5.04
CA LEU A 116 -8.01 8.13 4.20
C LEU A 116 -7.36 8.27 2.83
N THR A 117 -6.70 7.20 2.39
CA THR A 117 -6.27 7.00 1.00
C THR A 117 -6.98 5.77 0.45
N VAL A 118 -7.54 5.88 -0.75
CA VAL A 118 -8.12 4.77 -1.51
C VAL A 118 -7.40 4.69 -2.85
N GLU A 119 -6.85 3.54 -3.18
CA GLU A 119 -6.18 3.31 -4.46
C GLU A 119 -6.82 2.14 -5.21
N LEU A 120 -7.24 2.37 -6.46
CA LEU A 120 -7.62 1.32 -7.39
C LEU A 120 -6.49 1.19 -8.41
N VAL A 121 -5.75 0.09 -8.33
CA VAL A 121 -4.46 -0.04 -9.00
C VAL A 121 -4.27 -1.41 -9.65
N HIS A 122 -3.55 -1.40 -10.76
CA HIS A 122 -2.98 -2.60 -11.37
C HIS A 122 -1.54 -2.78 -10.87
N VAL A 123 -1.26 -3.93 -10.28
CA VAL A 123 0.09 -4.34 -9.85
C VAL A 123 0.63 -5.31 -10.88
N LYS A 124 1.72 -4.93 -11.56
CA LYS A 124 2.33 -5.76 -12.61
C LYS A 124 2.67 -7.15 -12.07
N GLY A 125 2.14 -8.18 -12.74
CA GLY A 125 2.35 -9.58 -12.35
C GLY A 125 1.33 -10.13 -11.35
N LEU A 126 0.53 -9.29 -10.67
CA LEU A 126 -0.44 -9.73 -9.67
C LEU A 126 -1.90 -9.47 -10.09
N GLY A 127 -2.15 -8.40 -10.89
CA GLY A 127 -3.51 -8.01 -11.27
C GLY A 127 -3.99 -6.75 -10.54
N ASP A 128 -5.30 -6.63 -10.40
CA ASP A 128 -5.97 -5.42 -9.97
C ASP A 128 -6.38 -5.51 -8.50
N TYR A 129 -6.16 -4.41 -7.77
CA TYR A 129 -6.43 -4.32 -6.33
C TYR A 129 -7.11 -3.01 -5.98
N LEU A 130 -8.00 -3.08 -5.00
CA LEU A 130 -8.49 -1.93 -4.25
C LEU A 130 -7.82 -1.93 -2.88
N GLU A 131 -7.07 -0.89 -2.61
CA GLU A 131 -6.41 -0.63 -1.33
C GLU A 131 -7.14 0.51 -0.61
N MET A 132 -7.34 0.36 0.68
CA MET A 132 -7.90 1.40 1.54
C MET A 132 -7.02 1.50 2.77
N GLU A 133 -6.48 2.69 2.99
CA GLU A 133 -5.50 2.98 4.04
C GLU A 133 -5.96 4.14 4.89
N LEU A 134 -5.84 4.01 6.20
CA LEU A 134 -6.05 5.07 7.18
C LEU A 134 -4.75 5.34 7.93
N LEU A 135 -4.28 6.58 7.87
CA LEU A 135 -3.15 7.04 8.66
C LEU A 135 -3.62 7.48 10.05
N LEU A 136 -3.03 6.90 11.08
CA LEU A 136 -3.23 7.25 12.47
C LEU A 136 -1.97 7.87 13.07
N ALA A 137 -2.13 8.56 14.20
CA ALA A 137 -0.99 9.01 14.99
C ALA A 137 -0.19 7.81 15.53
N ASP A 138 1.11 8.00 15.78
CA ASP A 138 2.01 6.94 16.26
C ASP A 138 1.56 6.38 17.62
N ASP A 139 0.96 7.24 18.45
CA ASP A 139 0.42 6.92 19.78
C ASP A 139 -1.08 6.56 19.76
N ALA A 140 -1.65 6.27 18.58
CA ALA A 140 -3.05 5.90 18.45
C ALA A 140 -3.40 4.71 19.35
N ASN A 141 -4.45 4.89 20.14
CA ASN A 141 -4.93 3.92 21.11
C ASN A 141 -5.85 2.86 20.46
N GLU A 142 -6.22 1.83 21.25
CA GLU A 142 -7.08 0.74 20.77
C GLU A 142 -8.45 1.19 20.26
N SER A 143 -9.03 2.25 20.84
CA SER A 143 -10.32 2.79 20.39
C SER A 143 -10.20 3.44 19.00
N GLU A 144 -9.13 4.19 18.75
CA GLU A 144 -8.85 4.80 17.46
C GLU A 144 -8.57 3.73 16.41
N LEU A 145 -7.81 2.70 16.76
CA LEU A 145 -7.59 1.55 15.90
C LEU A 145 -8.90 0.84 15.54
N LYS A 146 -9.76 0.58 16.53
CA LYS A 146 -11.09 -0.03 16.32
C LYS A 146 -11.97 0.84 15.42
N ASN A 147 -11.93 2.15 15.59
CA ASN A 147 -12.69 3.08 14.74
C ASN A 147 -12.17 3.05 13.28
N ALA A 148 -10.85 2.98 13.09
CA ALA A 148 -10.26 2.84 11.77
C ALA A 148 -10.70 1.53 11.08
N LEU A 149 -10.64 0.40 11.79
CA LEU A 149 -11.11 -0.89 11.29
C LEU A 149 -12.59 -0.86 10.88
N ASN A 150 -13.44 -0.26 11.72
CA ASN A 150 -14.87 -0.12 11.42
C ASN A 150 -15.10 0.79 10.19
N ARG A 151 -14.31 1.85 10.05
CA ARG A 151 -14.38 2.74 8.86
C ARG A 151 -14.00 1.99 7.59
N LEU A 152 -12.93 1.20 7.59
CA LEU A 152 -12.53 0.36 6.45
C LEU A 152 -13.60 -0.67 6.10
N ALA A 153 -14.18 -1.35 7.09
CA ALA A 153 -15.27 -2.31 6.88
C ALA A 153 -16.51 -1.63 6.25
N THR A 154 -16.85 -0.43 6.73
CA THR A 154 -17.96 0.36 6.16
C THR A 154 -17.67 0.79 4.72
N LEU A 155 -16.45 1.19 4.41
CA LEU A 155 -16.06 1.55 3.04
C LEU A 155 -16.14 0.35 2.10
N ARG A 156 -15.71 -0.83 2.53
CA ARG A 156 -15.86 -2.07 1.73
C ARG A 156 -17.32 -2.34 1.37
N LEU A 157 -18.25 -2.17 2.32
CA LEU A 157 -19.68 -2.28 2.06
C LEU A 157 -20.15 -1.26 1.03
N ARG A 158 -19.78 0.02 1.20
CA ARG A 158 -20.19 1.11 0.31
C ARG A 158 -19.62 0.98 -1.10
N PHE A 159 -18.42 0.41 -1.24
CA PHE A 159 -17.81 0.13 -2.54
C PHE A 159 -18.32 -1.16 -3.18
N GLY A 160 -19.13 -1.95 -2.48
CA GLY A 160 -19.66 -3.22 -2.99
C GLY A 160 -18.64 -4.36 -3.05
N VAL A 161 -17.59 -4.30 -2.21
CA VAL A 161 -16.50 -5.30 -2.17
C VAL A 161 -16.40 -6.02 -0.81
N ALA A 162 -17.45 -5.95 0.00
CA ALA A 162 -17.44 -6.54 1.34
C ALA A 162 -17.28 -8.07 1.34
N ASP A 163 -17.85 -8.74 0.32
CA ASP A 163 -17.82 -10.19 0.18
C ASP A 163 -16.50 -10.72 -0.41
N LEU A 164 -15.65 -9.83 -0.94
CA LEU A 164 -14.34 -10.22 -1.45
C LEU A 164 -13.38 -10.51 -0.29
N PRO A 165 -12.57 -11.57 -0.38
CA PRO A 165 -11.60 -11.89 0.66
C PRO A 165 -10.52 -10.79 0.77
N LEU A 166 -10.11 -10.51 2.00
CA LEU A 166 -8.97 -9.64 2.25
C LEU A 166 -7.65 -10.34 1.88
N GLU A 167 -6.76 -9.62 1.22
CA GLU A 167 -5.40 -10.07 0.97
C GLU A 167 -4.46 -9.46 2.01
N GLY A 168 -4.02 -10.26 2.96
CA GLY A 168 -3.15 -9.83 4.07
C GLY A 168 -1.65 -9.97 3.81
N ARG A 169 -1.24 -10.45 2.61
CA ARG A 169 0.18 -10.56 2.25
C ARG A 169 0.69 -9.26 1.64
N TYR A 170 1.95 -8.95 1.87
CA TYR A 170 2.59 -7.87 1.14
C TYR A 170 2.78 -8.22 -0.35
N TYR A 171 2.72 -7.22 -1.22
CA TYR A 171 2.94 -7.44 -2.66
C TYR A 171 4.33 -8.01 -3.00
N ASN A 172 5.37 -7.62 -2.25
CA ASN A 172 6.71 -8.20 -2.43
C ASN A 172 6.74 -9.71 -2.16
N ASP A 173 5.97 -10.18 -1.17
CA ASP A 173 5.87 -11.61 -0.87
C ASP A 173 5.11 -12.36 -1.97
N MET A 174 4.00 -11.76 -2.45
CA MET A 174 3.21 -12.30 -3.54
C MET A 174 4.01 -12.37 -4.85
N LEU A 175 4.78 -11.31 -5.18
CA LEU A 175 5.64 -11.29 -6.37
C LEU A 175 6.76 -12.34 -6.28
N ARG A 176 7.39 -12.47 -5.12
CA ARG A 176 8.41 -13.50 -4.87
C ARG A 176 7.90 -14.92 -5.07
N ASP A 177 6.63 -15.18 -4.75
CA ASP A 177 6.02 -16.49 -4.91
C ASP A 177 5.74 -16.85 -6.38
N ILE A 178 5.60 -15.87 -7.26
CA ILE A 178 5.43 -16.07 -8.71
C ILE A 178 6.76 -16.31 -9.41
N GLU A 179 7.86 -15.75 -8.90
CA GLU A 179 9.20 -15.88 -9.50
C GLU A 179 9.89 -17.23 -9.17
N LYS A 180 9.29 -18.07 -8.33
CA LYS A 180 9.73 -19.43 -7.99
C LYS A 180 9.20 -20.48 -8.95
#